data_01d14423de005b56330481d3ca67031c
#
_entry.id   01d14423de005b56330481d3ca67031c
#
_cell.length_a   1.000
_cell.length_b   1.000
_cell.length_c   1.000
_cell.angle_alpha   90.00
_cell.angle_beta   90.00
_cell.angle_gamma   90.00
#
_symmetry.space_group_name_H-M   'P 1'
#
loop_
_entity.id
_entity.type
_entity.pdbx_description
1 polymer ?
#
loop_
_entity_poly.entity_id
_entity_poly.type
_entity_poly.pdbx_seq_one_letter_code
_entity_poly.pdbx_strand_id
1 'polypeptide(L)'
;MTKLLSNRATRLLGCLGGAMLLSFQVSFAQDPAEPPLDDITARAVIQDRAVLSYQPLREADILWERRIWRVVDVREKMNLPFMAPESPLFKILADAAISNELAVYSTEDDKFSKRLTPEQLRSKLFRRDTVVVIDPNTFEETVRIVENETNWEDVKRFRIKESWFFDTKTSTLRNRILGIAPIIEERDEEGNFRFEMPLFWVYYPAARPLLAQHKAITLGENWSATTSWEDLFEKRYFASYITKENNVRDLRLQDMYSGLDLLMESEKIKNELFAREHDMWSY
;
A
#
# COMPACT_ATOMS: atom_id res chain seq x y z
N MET A 1 15.38 -42.41 81.48
CA MET A 1 16.22 -41.65 82.41
C MET A 1 15.83 -40.20 82.20
N THR A 2 15.06 -39.69 83.11
CA THR A 2 15.30 -38.67 84.16
C THR A 2 15.43 -37.26 83.54
N LYS A 3 14.67 -36.39 83.80
CA LYS A 3 13.98 -35.70 84.91
C LYS A 3 13.80 -34.25 84.44
N LEU A 4 12.64 -33.70 84.47
CA LEU A 4 11.97 -33.02 85.58
C LEU A 4 12.39 -31.57 85.81
N LEU A 5 11.31 -30.77 85.77
CA LEU A 5 11.02 -29.65 86.70
C LEU A 5 11.65 -28.28 86.29
N SER A 6 11.04 -27.17 86.39
CA SER A 6 9.92 -26.74 87.24
C SER A 6 9.69 -25.21 86.99
N ASN A 7 8.45 -24.83 86.94
CA ASN A 7 7.82 -23.79 87.72
C ASN A 7 8.04 -22.29 87.51
N ARG A 8 6.89 -21.67 87.33
CA ARG A 8 6.38 -20.41 88.03
C ARG A 8 7.04 -19.12 87.59
N ALA A 9 6.40 -18.12 87.39
CA ALA A 9 5.08 -17.59 87.66
C ALA A 9 5.06 -16.11 87.20
N THR A 10 3.86 -15.71 86.76
CA THR A 10 3.28 -14.38 87.01
C THR A 10 4.04 -13.09 86.65
N ARG A 11 3.56 -12.31 85.75
CA ARG A 11 2.79 -11.08 86.04
C ARG A 11 2.49 -10.31 84.72
N LEU A 12 1.23 -10.10 84.55
CA LEU A 12 0.59 -8.91 83.92
C LEU A 12 1.52 -7.73 83.67
N LEU A 13 1.57 -7.28 82.45
CA LEU A 13 1.41 -5.88 82.09
C LEU A 13 0.90 -5.77 80.65
N GLY A 14 -0.24 -5.14 80.48
CA GLY A 14 -0.78 -4.88 79.14
C GLY A 14 0.07 -3.81 78.44
N CYS A 15 0.25 -4.00 77.17
CA CYS A 15 0.56 -2.95 76.26
C CYS A 15 -0.20 -3.17 75.00
N LEU A 16 -1.05 -2.20 74.75
CA LEU A 16 -1.70 -1.99 73.44
C LEU A 16 -0.65 -2.02 72.35
N GLY A 17 -0.64 -3.12 71.57
CA GLY A 17 0.09 -3.18 70.31
C GLY A 17 -0.92 -2.96 69.20
N GLY A 18 -1.01 -1.72 68.75
CA GLY A 18 -1.79 -1.39 67.58
C GLY A 18 -1.33 -2.21 66.35
N ALA A 19 -2.19 -3.09 65.85
CA ALA A 19 -1.97 -3.72 64.57
C ALA A 19 -2.05 -2.65 63.48
N MET A 20 -0.90 -2.17 63.08
CA MET A 20 -0.73 -1.31 61.92
C MET A 20 -0.93 -2.17 60.70
N LEU A 21 -2.20 -2.25 60.22
CA LEU A 21 -2.54 -2.77 58.93
C LEU A 21 -1.84 -1.90 57.86
N LEU A 22 -0.68 -2.31 57.43
CA LEU A 22 -0.05 -1.85 56.20
C LEU A 22 -0.97 -2.26 55.05
N SER A 23 -1.93 -1.40 54.72
CA SER A 23 -2.64 -1.48 53.44
C SER A 23 -1.59 -1.24 52.35
N PHE A 24 -1.12 -2.32 51.76
CA PHE A 24 -0.43 -2.27 50.45
C PHE A 24 -1.47 -1.73 49.47
N GLN A 25 -1.45 -0.43 49.25
CA GLN A 25 -2.04 0.17 48.09
C GLN A 25 -1.21 -0.30 46.89
N VAL A 26 -1.70 -1.33 46.22
CA VAL A 26 -1.23 -1.65 44.86
C VAL A 26 -1.68 -0.47 44.01
N SER A 27 -0.82 0.53 43.87
CA SER A 27 -0.93 1.49 42.79
C SER A 27 -0.77 0.68 41.52
N PHE A 28 -1.88 0.37 40.87
CA PHE A 28 -1.85 0.09 39.44
C PHE A 28 -1.27 1.35 38.83
N ALA A 29 0.02 1.32 38.47
CA ALA A 29 0.54 2.26 37.53
C ALA A 29 -0.38 2.14 36.30
N GLN A 30 -1.18 3.17 36.03
CA GLN A 30 -1.85 3.29 34.75
C GLN A 30 -0.71 3.35 33.75
N ASP A 31 -0.55 2.28 32.98
CA ASP A 31 0.24 2.33 31.76
C ASP A 31 -0.19 3.59 30.99
N PRO A 32 0.77 4.33 30.40
CA PRO A 32 0.44 5.48 29.57
C PRO A 32 -0.64 5.01 28.62
N ALA A 33 -1.85 5.58 28.79
CA ALA A 33 -3.07 5.11 28.18
C ALA A 33 -2.82 4.82 26.69
N GLU A 34 -2.86 3.57 26.29
CA GLU A 34 -2.90 3.22 24.90
C GLU A 34 -4.01 4.05 24.24
N PRO A 35 -3.75 4.68 23.10
CA PRO A 35 -4.78 5.45 22.42
C PRO A 35 -6.03 4.58 22.24
N PRO A 36 -7.23 5.15 22.42
CA PRO A 36 -8.45 4.40 22.29
C PRO A 36 -8.51 3.73 20.91
N LEU A 37 -8.77 2.43 20.90
CA LEU A 37 -8.93 1.67 19.67
C LEU A 37 -10.21 2.15 18.95
N ASP A 38 -10.09 2.53 17.69
CA ASP A 38 -11.23 2.82 16.81
C ASP A 38 -11.82 1.52 16.20
N ASP A 39 -11.72 0.40 16.93
CA ASP A 39 -12.24 -0.91 16.52
C ASP A 39 -12.58 -1.75 17.77
N ILE A 40 -13.31 -2.86 17.57
CA ILE A 40 -13.68 -3.80 18.64
C ILE A 40 -12.44 -4.54 19.17
N THR A 41 -11.43 -4.77 18.31
CA THR A 41 -10.19 -5.49 18.63
C THR A 41 -9.01 -4.92 17.87
N ALA A 42 -7.80 -5.04 18.44
CA ALA A 42 -6.58 -4.78 17.71
C ALA A 42 -6.46 -5.75 16.51
N ARG A 43 -6.26 -5.22 15.30
CA ARG A 43 -6.16 -6.02 14.05
C ARG A 43 -4.76 -6.61 13.84
N ALA A 44 -4.19 -7.25 14.85
CA ALA A 44 -2.84 -7.82 14.82
C ALA A 44 -2.63 -8.85 13.69
N VAL A 45 -3.68 -9.59 13.31
CA VAL A 45 -3.61 -10.62 12.25
C VAL A 45 -3.12 -10.08 10.90
N ILE A 46 -3.46 -8.83 10.57
CA ILE A 46 -2.98 -8.21 9.32
C ILE A 46 -1.56 -7.69 9.49
N GLN A 47 -1.25 -7.09 10.64
CA GLN A 47 0.08 -6.53 10.91
C GLN A 47 1.19 -7.59 10.94
N ASP A 48 0.88 -8.79 11.43
CA ASP A 48 1.82 -9.92 11.52
C ASP A 48 1.84 -10.78 10.24
N ARG A 49 1.13 -10.38 9.19
CA ARG A 49 0.98 -11.21 7.99
C ARG A 49 2.27 -11.30 7.20
N ALA A 50 2.72 -12.55 7.00
CA ALA A 50 3.85 -12.86 6.14
C ALA A 50 3.39 -13.22 4.72
N VAL A 51 4.14 -12.78 3.72
CA VAL A 51 3.88 -13.04 2.31
C VAL A 51 4.48 -14.37 1.90
N LEU A 52 3.72 -15.17 1.15
CA LEU A 52 4.25 -16.37 0.52
C LEU A 52 5.20 -15.97 -0.62
N SER A 53 6.40 -16.56 -0.63
CA SER A 53 7.34 -16.36 -1.74
C SER A 53 6.79 -16.95 -3.03
N TYR A 54 7.08 -16.28 -4.15
CA TYR A 54 6.77 -16.86 -5.45
C TYR A 54 7.52 -18.16 -5.65
N GLN A 55 6.87 -19.12 -6.31
CA GLN A 55 7.56 -20.33 -6.75
C GLN A 55 8.72 -19.96 -7.66
N PRO A 56 9.92 -20.57 -7.46
CA PRO A 56 11.06 -20.35 -8.34
C PRO A 56 10.71 -20.79 -9.77
N LEU A 57 10.94 -19.90 -10.71
CA LEU A 57 10.69 -20.11 -12.12
C LEU A 57 12.03 -20.07 -12.86
N ARG A 58 12.33 -21.09 -13.65
CA ARG A 58 13.52 -21.12 -14.51
C ARG A 58 13.15 -20.60 -15.89
N GLU A 59 14.06 -19.93 -16.55
CA GLU A 59 13.87 -19.43 -17.92
C GLU A 59 13.48 -20.54 -18.89
N ALA A 60 14.05 -21.74 -18.74
CA ALA A 60 13.73 -22.90 -19.55
C ALA A 60 12.29 -23.43 -19.38
N ASP A 61 11.63 -23.08 -18.27
CA ASP A 61 10.26 -23.50 -18.00
C ASP A 61 9.22 -22.49 -18.57
N ILE A 62 9.69 -21.36 -19.13
CA ILE A 62 8.84 -20.34 -19.76
C ILE A 62 8.71 -20.62 -21.25
N LEU A 63 7.59 -21.19 -21.66
CA LEU A 63 7.33 -21.43 -23.07
C LEU A 63 6.90 -20.16 -23.82
N TRP A 64 6.21 -19.28 -23.15
CA TRP A 64 5.64 -18.07 -23.72
C TRP A 64 5.57 -16.97 -22.66
N GLU A 65 5.89 -15.73 -23.03
CA GLU A 65 5.80 -14.54 -22.19
C GLU A 65 5.26 -13.35 -22.98
N ARG A 66 4.38 -12.56 -22.34
CA ARG A 66 3.86 -11.29 -22.86
C ARG A 66 3.81 -10.27 -21.73
N ARG A 67 4.40 -9.11 -21.94
CA ARG A 67 4.33 -7.99 -20.99
C ARG A 67 3.20 -7.07 -21.34
N ILE A 68 2.48 -6.66 -20.31
CA ILE A 68 1.28 -5.84 -20.44
C ILE A 68 1.32 -4.72 -19.42
N TRP A 69 0.92 -3.54 -19.85
CA TRP A 69 0.68 -2.40 -18.97
C TRP A 69 -0.81 -2.13 -18.93
N ARG A 70 -1.33 -2.06 -17.72
CA ARG A 70 -2.73 -1.78 -17.43
C ARG A 70 -2.86 -0.49 -16.67
N VAL A 71 -4.01 0.12 -16.78
CA VAL A 71 -4.40 1.25 -15.94
C VAL A 71 -5.64 0.86 -15.15
N VAL A 72 -5.56 1.09 -13.85
CA VAL A 72 -6.66 0.98 -12.90
C VAL A 72 -7.16 2.41 -12.66
N ASP A 73 -8.41 2.69 -13.04
CA ASP A 73 -9.06 3.97 -12.74
C ASP A 73 -9.82 3.83 -11.42
N VAL A 74 -9.45 4.63 -10.42
CA VAL A 74 -10.03 4.56 -9.07
C VAL A 74 -11.49 4.99 -9.01
N ARG A 75 -11.99 5.67 -10.05
CA ARG A 75 -13.39 6.10 -10.16
C ARG A 75 -14.34 4.95 -10.49
N GLU A 76 -13.83 3.84 -10.99
CA GLU A 76 -14.65 2.65 -11.25
C GLU A 76 -15.12 2.04 -9.93
N LYS A 77 -16.37 1.58 -9.90
CA LYS A 77 -17.00 1.04 -8.69
C LYS A 77 -16.18 -0.07 -8.01
N MET A 78 -15.55 -0.95 -8.79
CA MET A 78 -14.73 -2.05 -8.27
C MET A 78 -13.43 -1.54 -7.63
N ASN A 79 -12.95 -0.38 -8.05
CA ASN A 79 -11.68 0.21 -7.64
C ASN A 79 -11.81 1.24 -6.52
N LEU A 80 -13.01 1.49 -6.00
CA LEU A 80 -13.21 2.42 -4.87
C LEU A 80 -12.33 2.14 -3.66
N PRO A 81 -11.94 0.89 -3.35
CA PRO A 81 -10.98 0.61 -2.28
C PRO A 81 -9.66 1.38 -2.36
N PHE A 82 -9.21 1.74 -3.58
CA PHE A 82 -7.96 2.49 -3.79
C PHE A 82 -8.01 3.91 -3.22
N MET A 83 -9.21 4.47 -3.05
CA MET A 83 -9.46 5.79 -2.49
C MET A 83 -10.05 5.75 -1.07
N ALA A 84 -10.02 4.60 -0.40
CA ALA A 84 -10.54 4.52 0.96
C ALA A 84 -9.72 5.40 1.92
N PRO A 85 -10.33 6.38 2.63
CA PRO A 85 -9.60 7.36 3.44
C PRO A 85 -8.74 6.75 4.55
N GLU A 86 -9.16 5.61 5.11
CA GLU A 86 -8.46 4.93 6.19
C GLU A 86 -7.15 4.29 5.74
N SER A 87 -7.06 3.84 4.48
CA SER A 87 -5.93 3.09 3.97
C SER A 87 -5.74 3.31 2.46
N PRO A 88 -5.53 4.55 2.00
CA PRO A 88 -5.36 4.81 0.58
C PRO A 88 -4.01 4.24 0.10
N LEU A 89 -4.04 3.49 -0.99
CA LEU A 89 -2.85 2.83 -1.53
C LEU A 89 -1.68 3.79 -1.77
N PHE A 90 -2.00 4.96 -2.34
CA PHE A 90 -0.97 5.96 -2.64
C PHE A 90 -0.21 6.40 -1.38
N LYS A 91 -0.93 6.68 -0.29
CA LYS A 91 -0.31 7.13 0.96
C LYS A 91 0.62 6.06 1.53
N ILE A 92 0.18 4.80 1.56
CA ILE A 92 1.01 3.68 2.02
C ILE A 92 2.33 3.60 1.24
N LEU A 93 2.25 3.69 -0.10
CA LEU A 93 3.43 3.62 -0.96
C LEU A 93 4.32 4.85 -0.83
N ALA A 94 3.76 6.05 -0.70
CA ALA A 94 4.49 7.30 -0.55
C ALA A 94 5.21 7.38 0.80
N ASP A 95 4.53 7.05 1.89
CA ASP A 95 5.10 7.07 3.25
C ASP A 95 6.28 6.07 3.36
N ALA A 96 6.11 4.85 2.86
CA ALA A 96 7.18 3.85 2.84
C ALA A 96 8.36 4.25 1.94
N ALA A 97 8.10 4.96 0.86
CA ALA A 97 9.15 5.47 -0.03
C ALA A 97 9.92 6.65 0.60
N ILE A 98 9.23 7.56 1.29
CA ILE A 98 9.83 8.69 2.01
C ILE A 98 10.67 8.21 3.20
N SER A 99 10.21 7.19 3.93
CA SER A 99 10.95 6.54 5.03
C SER A 99 12.11 5.67 4.54
N ASN A 100 12.27 5.52 3.22
CA ASN A 100 13.26 4.64 2.57
C ASN A 100 13.10 3.13 2.91
N GLU A 101 11.95 2.75 3.41
CA GLU A 101 11.58 1.34 3.60
C GLU A 101 11.33 0.64 2.27
N LEU A 102 10.77 1.37 1.30
CA LEU A 102 10.48 0.89 -0.05
C LEU A 102 11.30 1.65 -1.10
N ALA A 103 12.05 0.90 -1.92
CA ALA A 103 12.77 1.48 -3.04
C ALA A 103 11.81 1.87 -4.17
N VAL A 104 11.94 3.09 -4.65
CA VAL A 104 11.15 3.64 -5.77
C VAL A 104 12.05 4.04 -6.93
N TYR A 105 11.50 4.04 -8.15
CA TYR A 105 12.24 4.20 -9.38
C TYR A 105 11.67 5.33 -10.23
N SER A 106 12.54 5.88 -11.09
CA SER A 106 12.17 6.93 -12.04
C SER A 106 11.14 6.43 -13.05
N THR A 107 10.33 7.37 -13.52
CA THR A 107 9.31 7.14 -14.56
C THR A 107 9.83 7.41 -15.98
N GLU A 108 11.14 7.72 -16.13
CA GLU A 108 11.78 7.93 -17.43
C GLU A 108 11.77 6.65 -18.26
N ASP A 109 11.92 5.51 -17.59
CA ASP A 109 11.79 4.20 -18.21
C ASP A 109 10.91 3.26 -17.37
N ASP A 110 10.43 2.21 -18.01
CA ASP A 110 9.64 1.18 -17.35
C ASP A 110 10.50 -0.01 -16.86
N LYS A 111 11.85 0.14 -16.83
CA LYS A 111 12.78 -0.96 -16.54
C LYS A 111 13.31 -0.97 -15.11
N PHE A 112 12.87 -0.02 -14.28
CA PHE A 112 13.36 0.16 -12.89
C PHE A 112 14.87 0.37 -12.80
N SER A 113 15.48 1.01 -13.83
CA SER A 113 16.93 1.16 -13.91
C SER A 113 17.47 2.20 -12.94
N LYS A 114 16.74 3.30 -12.74
CA LYS A 114 17.17 4.45 -11.96
C LYS A 114 16.36 4.56 -10.68
N ARG A 115 16.99 4.25 -9.55
CA ARG A 115 16.38 4.44 -8.23
C ARG A 115 16.30 5.92 -7.90
N LEU A 116 15.18 6.36 -7.35
CA LEU A 116 15.00 7.71 -6.82
C LEU A 116 15.51 7.78 -5.38
N THR A 117 16.18 8.88 -5.04
CA THR A 117 16.49 9.18 -3.64
C THR A 117 15.25 9.74 -2.93
N PRO A 118 15.17 9.62 -1.59
CA PRO A 118 14.05 10.21 -0.83
C PRO A 118 13.89 11.71 -1.07
N GLU A 119 14.99 12.43 -1.29
CA GLU A 119 14.98 13.86 -1.59
C GLU A 119 14.38 14.17 -2.97
N GLN A 120 14.76 13.39 -3.99
CA GLN A 120 14.19 13.50 -5.33
C GLN A 120 12.70 13.12 -5.32
N LEU A 121 12.31 12.13 -4.53
CA LEU A 121 10.92 11.76 -4.36
C LEU A 121 10.13 12.91 -3.69
N ARG A 122 10.65 13.45 -2.60
CA ARG A 122 10.03 14.60 -1.94
C ARG A 122 9.83 15.77 -2.90
N SER A 123 10.83 16.11 -3.73
CA SER A 123 10.69 17.20 -4.70
C SER A 123 9.61 16.95 -5.76
N LYS A 124 9.24 15.69 -6.02
CA LYS A 124 8.12 15.31 -6.88
C LYS A 124 6.76 15.30 -6.17
N LEU A 125 6.75 14.94 -4.89
CA LEU A 125 5.52 14.83 -4.09
C LEU A 125 5.12 16.18 -3.47
N PHE A 126 6.09 17.05 -3.17
CA PHE A 126 5.83 18.36 -2.59
C PHE A 126 5.92 19.43 -3.68
N ARG A 127 4.77 20.03 -3.99
CA ARG A 127 4.70 21.16 -4.88
C ARG A 127 5.04 22.43 -4.11
N ARG A 128 6.01 23.19 -4.61
CA ARG A 128 6.36 24.49 -4.05
C ARG A 128 5.61 25.58 -4.80
N ASP A 129 4.58 26.11 -4.17
CA ASP A 129 3.83 27.24 -4.69
C ASP A 129 4.31 28.52 -4.00
N THR A 130 4.54 29.55 -4.81
CA THR A 130 4.91 30.88 -4.31
C THR A 130 3.65 31.71 -4.17
N VAL A 131 3.22 31.94 -2.93
CA VAL A 131 2.04 32.76 -2.64
C VAL A 131 2.52 34.15 -2.19
N VAL A 132 2.06 35.18 -2.86
CA VAL A 132 2.26 36.56 -2.43
C VAL A 132 1.17 36.88 -1.38
N VAL A 133 1.58 37.09 -0.15
CA VAL A 133 0.70 37.51 0.93
C VAL A 133 0.89 39.01 1.16
N ILE A 134 -0.20 39.76 1.00
CA ILE A 134 -0.20 41.20 1.28
C ILE A 134 -0.59 41.39 2.74
N ASP A 135 0.27 42.01 3.54
CA ASP A 135 -0.06 42.37 4.93
C ASP A 135 -1.20 43.40 4.94
N PRO A 136 -2.33 43.14 5.58
CA PRO A 136 -3.48 44.06 5.58
C PRO A 136 -3.20 45.39 6.29
N ASN A 137 -2.13 45.50 7.10
CA ASN A 137 -1.81 46.71 7.85
C ASN A 137 -0.74 47.56 7.17
N THR A 138 0.25 46.92 6.54
CA THR A 138 1.41 47.64 5.92
C THR A 138 1.33 47.70 4.42
N PHE A 139 0.42 46.92 3.78
CA PHE A 139 0.34 46.70 2.33
C PHE A 139 1.64 46.22 1.70
N GLU A 140 2.55 45.69 2.49
CA GLU A 140 3.78 45.12 1.97
C GLU A 140 3.54 43.71 1.41
N GLU A 141 4.06 43.45 0.23
CA GLU A 141 4.02 42.15 -0.42
C GLU A 141 5.11 41.25 0.19
N THR A 142 4.70 40.21 0.89
CA THR A 142 5.62 39.18 1.38
C THR A 142 5.44 37.90 0.58
N VAL A 143 6.53 37.43 -0.02
CA VAL A 143 6.56 36.18 -0.75
C VAL A 143 6.74 35.04 0.23
N ARG A 144 5.74 34.17 0.34
CA ARG A 144 5.82 32.93 1.13
C ARG A 144 5.84 31.74 0.20
N ILE A 145 6.82 30.87 0.41
CA ILE A 145 6.86 29.58 -0.25
C ILE A 145 5.98 28.63 0.59
N VAL A 146 4.91 28.13 -0.02
CA VAL A 146 4.03 27.13 0.58
C VAL A 146 4.37 25.79 -0.07
N GLU A 147 4.75 24.81 0.73
CA GLU A 147 4.95 23.44 0.28
C GLU A 147 3.62 22.69 0.43
N ASN A 148 3.00 22.37 -0.69
CA ASN A 148 1.78 21.58 -0.75
C ASN A 148 2.17 20.13 -1.07
N GLU A 149 1.81 19.21 -0.19
CA GLU A 149 1.96 17.77 -0.41
C GLU A 149 0.90 17.29 -1.42
N THR A 150 1.30 16.42 -2.33
CA THR A 150 0.37 15.75 -3.24
C THR A 150 -0.61 14.92 -2.41
N ASN A 151 -1.89 15.30 -2.48
CA ASN A 151 -2.93 14.59 -1.76
C ASN A 151 -3.20 13.24 -2.45
N TRP A 152 -3.49 12.21 -1.65
CA TRP A 152 -3.91 10.90 -2.16
C TRP A 152 -5.18 10.99 -3.03
N GLU A 153 -6.02 12.00 -2.81
CA GLU A 153 -7.22 12.28 -3.60
C GLU A 153 -6.91 12.74 -5.04
N ASP A 154 -5.70 13.25 -5.29
CA ASP A 154 -5.28 13.70 -6.61
C ASP A 154 -4.85 12.54 -7.51
N VAL A 155 -4.55 11.38 -6.89
CA VAL A 155 -4.18 10.17 -7.62
C VAL A 155 -5.44 9.47 -8.13
N LYS A 156 -5.78 9.69 -9.39
CA LYS A 156 -6.99 9.12 -10.02
C LYS A 156 -6.76 7.79 -10.72
N ARG A 157 -5.50 7.43 -10.98
CA ARG A 157 -5.16 6.22 -11.72
C ARG A 157 -3.88 5.58 -11.20
N PHE A 158 -3.80 4.26 -11.35
CA PHE A 158 -2.59 3.50 -11.11
C PHE A 158 -2.22 2.72 -12.36
N ARG A 159 -0.97 2.83 -12.79
CA ARG A 159 -0.43 2.00 -13.87
C ARG A 159 0.18 0.74 -13.27
N ILE A 160 -0.17 -0.41 -13.82
CA ILE A 160 0.35 -1.71 -13.42
C ILE A 160 1.12 -2.28 -14.60
N LYS A 161 2.36 -2.70 -14.36
CA LYS A 161 3.16 -3.49 -15.30
C LYS A 161 3.16 -4.93 -14.85
N GLU A 162 2.79 -5.83 -15.74
CA GLU A 162 2.71 -7.26 -15.46
C GLU A 162 3.32 -8.09 -16.57
N SER A 163 3.77 -9.29 -16.23
CA SER A 163 4.20 -10.30 -17.18
C SER A 163 3.27 -11.50 -17.09
N TRP A 164 2.72 -11.89 -18.23
CA TRP A 164 1.95 -13.10 -18.43
C TRP A 164 2.84 -14.15 -19.08
N PHE A 165 2.89 -15.33 -18.51
CA PHE A 165 3.76 -16.41 -18.99
C PHE A 165 3.12 -17.76 -18.78
N PHE A 166 3.48 -18.70 -19.67
CA PHE A 166 3.07 -20.07 -19.55
C PHE A 166 4.22 -20.89 -18.92
N ASP A 167 3.94 -21.46 -17.77
CA ASP A 167 4.86 -22.31 -17.02
C ASP A 167 4.68 -23.76 -17.46
N THR A 168 5.64 -24.33 -18.20
CA THR A 168 5.59 -25.71 -18.70
C THR A 168 5.60 -26.74 -17.59
N LYS A 169 6.21 -26.42 -16.44
CA LYS A 169 6.30 -27.33 -15.31
C LYS A 169 4.94 -27.59 -14.64
N THR A 170 4.13 -26.54 -14.56
CA THR A 170 2.80 -26.61 -13.97
C THR A 170 1.68 -26.69 -15.01
N SER A 171 2.04 -26.52 -16.30
CA SER A 171 1.11 -26.43 -17.43
C SER A 171 -0.01 -25.40 -17.21
N THR A 172 0.35 -24.25 -16.64
CA THR A 172 -0.61 -23.18 -16.33
C THR A 172 -0.15 -21.85 -16.87
N LEU A 173 -1.11 -21.03 -17.33
CA LEU A 173 -0.90 -19.63 -17.61
C LEU A 173 -0.90 -18.87 -16.29
N ARG A 174 0.16 -18.12 -16.04
CA ARG A 174 0.33 -17.33 -14.83
C ARG A 174 0.66 -15.88 -15.16
N ASN A 175 0.36 -15.01 -14.23
CA ASN A 175 0.79 -13.62 -14.32
C ASN A 175 1.57 -13.23 -13.07
N ARG A 176 2.49 -12.29 -13.24
CA ARG A 176 3.19 -11.63 -12.13
C ARG A 176 3.14 -10.12 -12.33
N ILE A 177 2.71 -9.42 -11.31
CA ILE A 177 2.82 -7.97 -11.29
C ILE A 177 4.29 -7.65 -11.03
N LEU A 178 4.87 -6.81 -11.88
CA LEU A 178 6.25 -6.36 -11.78
C LEU A 178 6.36 -4.98 -11.15
N GLY A 179 5.39 -4.11 -11.42
CA GLY A 179 5.43 -2.76 -10.88
C GLY A 179 4.09 -2.08 -10.85
N ILE A 180 4.02 -1.09 -9.96
CA ILE A 180 2.86 -0.21 -9.78
C ILE A 180 3.38 1.23 -9.80
N ALA A 181 2.68 2.12 -10.52
CA ALA A 181 2.99 3.54 -10.55
C ALA A 181 1.70 4.35 -10.36
N PRO A 182 1.61 5.20 -9.33
CA PRO A 182 0.52 6.15 -9.18
C PRO A 182 0.64 7.24 -10.26
N ILE A 183 -0.50 7.64 -10.80
CA ILE A 183 -0.63 8.66 -11.85
C ILE A 183 -1.47 9.81 -11.30
N ILE A 184 -0.96 11.02 -11.44
CA ILE A 184 -1.70 12.26 -11.18
C ILE A 184 -2.13 12.92 -12.48
N GLU A 185 -3.23 13.65 -12.40
CA GLU A 185 -3.70 14.52 -13.47
C GLU A 185 -3.16 15.93 -13.21
N GLU A 186 -2.28 16.42 -14.09
CA GLU A 186 -1.88 17.83 -14.07
C GLU A 186 -2.98 18.68 -14.70
N ARG A 187 -3.35 19.73 -13.98
CA ARG A 187 -4.34 20.70 -14.40
C ARG A 187 -3.70 22.08 -14.53
N ASP A 188 -4.24 22.91 -15.40
CA ASP A 188 -3.83 24.30 -15.52
C ASP A 188 -4.44 25.16 -14.39
N GLU A 189 -4.11 26.44 -14.34
CA GLU A 189 -4.64 27.40 -13.36
C GLU A 189 -6.16 27.58 -13.44
N GLU A 190 -6.75 27.26 -14.60
CA GLU A 190 -8.19 27.29 -14.86
C GLU A 190 -8.90 25.98 -14.48
N GLY A 191 -8.14 24.94 -14.04
CA GLY A 191 -8.66 23.64 -13.67
C GLY A 191 -8.85 22.67 -14.81
N ASN A 192 -8.45 23.01 -16.05
CA ASN A 192 -8.55 22.14 -17.20
C ASN A 192 -7.45 21.07 -17.17
N PHE A 193 -7.78 19.89 -17.66
CA PHE A 193 -6.83 18.79 -17.80
C PHE A 193 -5.72 19.15 -18.81
N ARG A 194 -4.46 18.98 -18.42
CA ARG A 194 -3.29 19.13 -19.29
C ARG A 194 -2.73 17.79 -19.74
N PHE A 195 -2.27 17.00 -18.79
CA PHE A 195 -1.69 15.68 -19.04
C PHE A 195 -1.69 14.82 -17.79
N GLU A 196 -1.45 13.53 -17.98
CA GLU A 196 -1.26 12.56 -16.92
C GLU A 196 0.22 12.25 -16.74
N MET A 197 0.68 12.27 -15.50
CA MET A 197 2.07 12.01 -15.16
C MET A 197 2.17 10.94 -14.09
N PRO A 198 2.90 9.83 -14.35
CA PRO A 198 3.25 8.90 -13.29
C PRO A 198 4.28 9.55 -12.37
N LEU A 199 4.11 9.40 -11.05
CA LEU A 199 4.98 10.02 -10.06
C LEU A 199 6.28 9.23 -9.88
N PHE A 200 6.15 7.93 -9.65
CA PHE A 200 7.27 6.99 -9.45
C PHE A 200 6.83 5.57 -9.76
N TRP A 201 7.79 4.68 -10.00
CA TRP A 201 7.55 3.26 -10.07
C TRP A 201 7.93 2.57 -8.77
N VAL A 202 7.08 1.67 -8.33
CA VAL A 202 7.33 0.73 -7.24
C VAL A 202 7.54 -0.66 -7.83
N TYR A 203 8.62 -1.35 -7.45
CA TYR A 203 8.80 -2.74 -7.79
C TYR A 203 7.93 -3.61 -6.90
N TYR A 204 6.85 -4.15 -7.46
CA TYR A 204 5.79 -4.82 -6.70
C TYR A 204 6.27 -6.00 -5.85
N PRO A 205 7.18 -6.91 -6.32
CA PRO A 205 7.65 -8.00 -5.48
C PRO A 205 8.33 -7.55 -4.18
N ALA A 206 8.99 -6.38 -4.20
CA ALA A 206 9.58 -5.80 -3.00
C ALA A 206 8.55 -5.11 -2.10
N ALA A 207 7.44 -4.63 -2.68
CA ALA A 207 6.36 -3.98 -1.94
C ALA A 207 5.37 -4.96 -1.29
N ARG A 208 5.35 -6.23 -1.72
CA ARG A 208 4.40 -7.23 -1.21
C ARG A 208 4.38 -7.35 0.32
N PRO A 209 5.53 -7.42 1.04
CA PRO A 209 5.51 -7.51 2.51
C PRO A 209 4.79 -6.31 3.15
N LEU A 210 5.06 -5.10 2.67
CA LEU A 210 4.38 -3.89 3.11
C LEU A 210 2.87 -3.95 2.84
N LEU A 211 2.50 -4.30 1.60
CA LEU A 211 1.10 -4.37 1.18
C LEU A 211 0.29 -5.46 1.90
N ALA A 212 0.94 -6.54 2.33
CA ALA A 212 0.31 -7.59 3.10
C ALA A 212 -0.10 -7.15 4.51
N GLN A 213 0.63 -6.20 5.10
CA GLN A 213 0.40 -5.67 6.45
C GLN A 213 -0.64 -4.55 6.48
N HIS A 214 -1.07 -4.05 5.32
CA HIS A 214 -2.07 -2.99 5.23
C HIS A 214 -3.40 -3.54 4.71
N LYS A 215 -4.47 -3.23 5.45
CA LYS A 215 -5.84 -3.64 5.10
C LYS A 215 -6.31 -2.89 3.87
N ALA A 216 -6.88 -3.62 2.90
CA ALA A 216 -7.67 -3.04 1.83
C ALA A 216 -9.15 -3.08 2.21
N ILE A 217 -9.82 -1.93 2.15
CA ILE A 217 -11.24 -1.82 2.43
C ILE A 217 -11.99 -2.22 1.18
N THR A 218 -12.60 -3.40 1.18
CA THR A 218 -13.34 -3.92 0.04
C THR A 218 -14.82 -3.53 0.11
N LEU A 219 -15.50 -3.55 -1.03
CA LEU A 219 -16.92 -3.20 -1.16
C LEU A 219 -17.89 -4.21 -0.52
N GLY A 220 -17.38 -5.19 0.21
CA GLY A 220 -18.20 -6.19 0.90
C GLY A 220 -18.86 -5.63 2.16
N GLU A 221 -19.99 -6.23 2.56
CA GLU A 221 -20.69 -5.86 3.81
C GLU A 221 -19.92 -6.27 5.08
N ASN A 222 -18.90 -7.14 4.93
CA ASN A 222 -18.15 -7.65 6.06
C ASN A 222 -16.93 -6.77 6.37
N TRP A 223 -17.10 -5.84 7.29
CA TRP A 223 -16.02 -4.97 7.79
C TRP A 223 -14.91 -5.74 8.53
N SER A 224 -15.23 -6.93 9.04
CA SER A 224 -14.27 -7.81 9.71
C SER A 224 -13.34 -8.55 8.73
N ALA A 225 -13.54 -8.42 7.42
CA ALA A 225 -12.69 -9.08 6.43
C ALA A 225 -11.23 -8.61 6.59
N THR A 226 -10.31 -9.58 6.59
CA THR A 226 -8.86 -9.38 6.72
C THR A 226 -8.17 -9.33 5.36
N THR A 227 -8.82 -8.77 4.34
CA THR A 227 -8.23 -8.62 3.01
C THR A 227 -7.14 -7.56 3.05
N SER A 228 -5.94 -7.92 2.63
CA SER A 228 -4.83 -6.98 2.49
C SER A 228 -4.73 -6.43 1.07
N TRP A 229 -3.92 -5.37 0.89
CA TRP A 229 -3.62 -4.88 -0.45
C TRP A 229 -2.91 -5.92 -1.31
N GLU A 230 -2.08 -6.77 -0.71
CA GLU A 230 -1.43 -7.87 -1.42
C GLU A 230 -2.46 -8.88 -1.93
N ASP A 231 -3.44 -9.26 -1.09
CA ASP A 231 -4.55 -10.14 -1.52
C ASP A 231 -5.35 -9.56 -2.69
N LEU A 232 -5.63 -8.25 -2.64
CA LEU A 232 -6.40 -7.57 -3.69
C LEU A 232 -5.68 -7.65 -5.04
N PHE A 233 -4.36 -7.46 -5.05
CA PHE A 233 -3.56 -7.55 -6.27
C PHE A 233 -3.36 -8.98 -6.74
N GLU A 234 -3.03 -9.92 -5.87
CA GLU A 234 -2.80 -11.33 -6.25
C GLU A 234 -4.09 -12.01 -6.72
N LYS A 235 -5.23 -11.71 -6.09
CA LYS A 235 -6.56 -12.17 -6.52
C LYS A 235 -7.11 -11.39 -7.71
N ARG A 236 -6.41 -10.33 -8.15
CA ARG A 236 -6.83 -9.42 -9.23
C ARG A 236 -8.23 -8.83 -9.02
N TYR A 237 -8.53 -8.49 -7.79
CA TYR A 237 -9.83 -7.92 -7.44
C TYR A 237 -9.89 -6.41 -7.74
N PHE A 238 -9.68 -6.07 -9.01
CA PHE A 238 -9.75 -4.70 -9.56
C PHE A 238 -10.13 -4.71 -11.03
N ALA A 239 -10.82 -3.67 -11.46
CA ALA A 239 -11.10 -3.41 -12.86
C ALA A 239 -9.94 -2.64 -13.49
N SER A 240 -9.58 -2.97 -14.72
CA SER A 240 -8.48 -2.31 -15.44
C SER A 240 -8.60 -2.47 -16.94
N TYR A 241 -8.01 -1.54 -17.69
CA TYR A 241 -7.90 -1.63 -19.13
C TYR A 241 -6.43 -1.64 -19.58
N ILE A 242 -6.14 -2.32 -20.70
CA ILE A 242 -4.79 -2.45 -21.23
C ILE A 242 -4.45 -1.21 -22.02
N THR A 243 -3.29 -0.62 -21.75
CA THR A 243 -2.79 0.60 -22.40
C THR A 243 -1.58 0.34 -23.31
N LYS A 244 -0.85 -0.75 -23.05
CA LYS A 244 0.33 -1.11 -23.81
C LYS A 244 0.59 -2.60 -23.67
N GLU A 245 1.10 -3.20 -24.73
CA GLU A 245 1.76 -4.51 -24.72
C GLU A 245 3.19 -4.39 -25.21
N ASN A 246 4.02 -5.42 -24.99
CA ASN A 246 5.36 -5.44 -25.56
C ASN A 246 5.27 -5.54 -27.09
N ASN A 247 5.75 -4.53 -27.76
CA ASN A 247 5.83 -4.44 -29.21
C ASN A 247 7.22 -3.91 -29.65
N VAL A 248 7.57 -4.13 -30.89
CA VAL A 248 8.90 -3.80 -31.45
C VAL A 248 9.18 -2.27 -31.40
N ARG A 249 8.14 -1.45 -31.49
CA ARG A 249 8.26 0.02 -31.50
C ARG A 249 8.12 0.65 -30.13
N ASP A 250 7.82 -0.16 -29.11
CA ASP A 250 7.55 0.27 -27.73
C ASP A 250 6.43 1.33 -27.60
N LEU A 251 5.48 1.34 -28.56
CA LEU A 251 4.38 2.27 -28.61
C LEU A 251 3.24 1.86 -27.69
N ARG A 252 2.51 2.84 -27.17
CA ARG A 252 1.26 2.62 -26.44
C ARG A 252 0.10 2.45 -27.42
N LEU A 253 -0.98 1.81 -26.99
CA LEU A 253 -2.17 1.65 -27.82
C LEU A 253 -2.74 3.01 -28.26
N GLN A 254 -2.72 4.00 -27.38
CA GLN A 254 -3.17 5.37 -27.68
C GLN A 254 -2.33 6.09 -28.74
N ASP A 255 -1.09 5.66 -28.99
CA ASP A 255 -0.24 6.21 -30.03
C ASP A 255 -0.56 5.60 -31.41
N MET A 256 -1.26 4.46 -31.43
CA MET A 256 -1.61 3.72 -32.64
C MET A 256 -3.09 3.79 -32.98
N TYR A 257 -3.95 3.89 -31.98
CA TYR A 257 -5.40 3.83 -32.12
C TYR A 257 -6.05 4.97 -31.35
N SER A 258 -7.25 5.38 -31.78
CA SER A 258 -8.02 6.44 -31.12
C SER A 258 -9.50 6.05 -30.95
N GLY A 259 -10.16 6.66 -29.98
CA GLY A 259 -11.59 6.50 -29.76
C GLY A 259 -12.02 5.03 -29.55
N LEU A 260 -12.98 4.55 -30.37
CA LEU A 260 -13.55 3.22 -30.28
C LEU A 260 -12.51 2.13 -30.59
N ASP A 261 -11.65 2.37 -31.59
CA ASP A 261 -10.63 1.39 -32.02
C ASP A 261 -9.65 1.08 -30.91
N LEU A 262 -9.30 2.07 -30.08
CA LEU A 262 -8.45 1.90 -28.90
C LEU A 262 -9.10 0.95 -27.88
N LEU A 263 -10.39 1.12 -27.62
CA LEU A 263 -11.12 0.23 -26.70
C LEU A 263 -11.23 -1.18 -27.25
N MET A 264 -11.54 -1.31 -28.56
CA MET A 264 -11.63 -2.62 -29.21
C MET A 264 -10.30 -3.37 -29.20
N GLU A 265 -9.17 -2.69 -29.43
CA GLU A 265 -7.86 -3.33 -29.41
C GLU A 265 -7.47 -3.73 -27.97
N SER A 266 -7.76 -2.89 -26.97
CA SER A 266 -7.58 -3.24 -25.56
C SER A 266 -8.36 -4.50 -25.15
N GLU A 267 -9.63 -4.60 -25.53
CA GLU A 267 -10.46 -5.78 -25.29
C GLU A 267 -10.01 -7.00 -26.09
N LYS A 268 -9.55 -6.82 -27.32
CA LYS A 268 -8.99 -7.90 -28.15
C LYS A 268 -7.77 -8.53 -27.48
N ILE A 269 -6.80 -7.71 -27.01
CA ILE A 269 -5.61 -8.21 -26.28
C ILE A 269 -6.04 -9.00 -25.05
N LYS A 270 -7.01 -8.51 -24.30
CA LYS A 270 -7.56 -9.20 -23.15
C LYS A 270 -8.18 -10.56 -23.51
N ASN A 271 -8.99 -10.59 -24.57
CA ASN A 271 -9.61 -11.82 -25.05
C ASN A 271 -8.58 -12.81 -25.60
N GLU A 272 -7.52 -12.35 -26.26
CA GLU A 272 -6.41 -13.21 -26.70
C GLU A 272 -5.70 -13.90 -25.54
N LEU A 273 -5.55 -13.23 -24.40
CA LEU A 273 -4.98 -13.85 -23.19
C LEU A 273 -5.88 -14.97 -22.66
N PHE A 274 -7.18 -14.72 -22.59
CA PHE A 274 -8.15 -15.75 -22.16
C PHE A 274 -8.25 -16.90 -23.15
N ALA A 275 -8.28 -16.60 -24.46
CA ALA A 275 -8.30 -17.63 -25.49
C ALA A 275 -7.06 -18.53 -25.42
N ARG A 276 -5.88 -17.94 -25.18
CA ARG A 276 -4.65 -18.71 -25.06
C ARG A 276 -4.66 -19.65 -23.86
N GLU A 277 -5.22 -19.23 -22.74
CA GLU A 277 -5.40 -20.10 -21.59
C GLU A 277 -6.31 -21.30 -21.95
N HIS A 278 -7.43 -21.02 -22.57
CA HIS A 278 -8.38 -22.05 -23.00
C HIS A 278 -7.76 -23.01 -24.04
N ASP A 279 -7.05 -22.50 -25.03
CA ASP A 279 -6.45 -23.31 -26.09
C ASP A 279 -5.38 -24.27 -25.55
N MET A 280 -4.67 -23.89 -24.51
CA MET A 280 -3.65 -24.75 -23.88
C MET A 280 -4.25 -25.91 -23.07
N TRP A 281 -5.50 -25.81 -22.66
CA TRP A 281 -6.21 -26.91 -21.98
C TRP A 281 -6.90 -27.88 -22.98
N SER A 282 -6.93 -27.53 -24.25
CA SER A 282 -7.63 -28.31 -25.29
C SER A 282 -6.80 -29.42 -25.90
N TYR A 283 -5.54 -29.61 -25.47
CA TYR A 283 -4.61 -30.64 -25.96
C TYR A 283 -4.29 -31.68 -24.92
#